data_9df3b6948d493a315ffed8f707daab34
#
_entry.id   9df3b6948d493a315ffed8f707daab34
#
_cell.length_a   1.000
_cell.length_b   1.000
_cell.length_c   1.000
_cell.angle_alpha   90.00
_cell.angle_beta   90.00
_cell.angle_gamma   90.00
#
_symmetry.space_group_name_H-M   'P 1'
#
loop_
_entity.id
_entity.type
_entity.pdbx_description
1 polymer ?
#
loop_
_entity_poly.entity_id
_entity_poly.type
_entity_poly.pdbx_seq_one_letter_code
_entity_poly.pdbx_strand_id
1 'polypeptide(L)'
;MDDLGDALRTNPDMIFMGGGNPARIPAMEEAFADALQQTLNDPQQAQQLLGVYQPPQGDVDVLDALANMLNKEYGWPLTREHIALSNGSQSAFFILSLHCDMVFSEADIFI
;
A
#
# COMPACT_ATOMS: atom_id res chain seq x y z
N MET A 1 17.71 11.57 14.30
CA MET A 1 16.41 11.81 13.63
C MET A 1 15.57 12.88 14.35
N ASP A 2 15.85 13.14 15.61
CA ASP A 2 15.12 14.13 16.43
C ASP A 2 15.36 15.59 15.99
N ASP A 3 16.55 15.90 15.48
CA ASP A 3 16.93 17.25 15.01
C ASP A 3 16.07 17.78 13.85
N LEU A 4 15.53 16.88 13.02
CA LEU A 4 14.73 17.27 11.86
C LEU A 4 13.34 17.75 12.27
N GLY A 5 12.72 17.05 13.22
CA GLY A 5 11.43 17.43 13.78
C GLY A 5 11.49 18.79 14.49
N ASP A 6 12.58 19.06 15.16
CA ASP A 6 12.82 20.34 15.83
C ASP A 6 13.07 21.47 14.82
N ALA A 7 13.85 21.24 13.78
CA ALA A 7 14.10 22.22 12.73
C ALA A 7 12.81 22.62 12.00
N LEU A 8 11.93 21.68 11.68
CA LEU A 8 10.64 21.94 11.04
C LEU A 8 9.66 22.72 11.97
N ARG A 9 9.71 22.47 13.28
CA ARG A 9 8.86 23.19 14.25
C ARG A 9 9.33 24.62 14.50
N THR A 10 10.64 24.84 14.48
CA THR A 10 11.24 26.14 14.76
C THR A 10 11.32 27.05 13.55
N ASN A 11 11.22 26.50 12.34
CA ASN A 11 11.32 27.28 11.11
C ASN A 11 10.22 26.84 10.10
N PRO A 12 8.99 27.35 10.26
CA PRO A 12 7.84 26.96 9.44
C PRO A 12 7.97 27.30 7.95
N ASP A 13 8.85 28.24 7.62
CA ASP A 13 9.11 28.67 6.24
C ASP A 13 10.24 27.87 5.56
N MET A 14 10.80 26.86 6.24
CA MET A 14 11.89 26.07 5.72
C MET A 14 11.44 25.20 4.53
N ILE A 15 12.10 25.36 3.38
CA ILE A 15 11.91 24.48 2.23
C ILE A 15 12.66 23.18 2.53
N PHE A 16 11.91 22.13 2.85
CA PHE A 16 12.44 20.83 3.16
C PHE A 16 12.54 19.96 1.91
N MET A 17 13.77 19.63 1.49
CA MET A 17 14.04 18.82 0.31
C MET A 17 14.50 17.39 0.62
N GLY A 18 14.58 17.03 1.87
CA GLY A 18 15.09 15.73 2.33
C GLY A 18 14.07 15.00 3.19
N GLY A 19 13.19 14.23 2.59
CA GLY A 19 12.23 13.41 3.34
C GLY A 19 11.04 13.02 2.49
N GLY A 20 10.40 11.95 2.87
CA GLY A 20 9.35 11.30 2.10
C GLY A 20 7.92 11.73 2.46
N ASN A 21 7.69 12.92 3.00
CA ASN A 21 6.32 13.37 3.20
C ASN A 21 5.67 13.69 1.84
N PRO A 22 4.62 12.95 1.45
CA PRO A 22 3.89 13.26 0.24
C PRO A 22 3.23 14.63 0.35
N ALA A 23 3.00 15.28 -0.79
CA ALA A 23 2.22 16.49 -0.84
C ALA A 23 0.79 16.23 -0.31
N ARG A 24 0.28 17.17 0.48
CA ARG A 24 -1.10 17.10 0.96
C ARG A 24 -2.08 17.36 -0.18
N ILE A 25 -3.10 16.52 -0.30
CA ILE A 25 -4.21 16.69 -1.22
C ILE A 25 -5.50 16.72 -0.39
N PRO A 26 -5.95 17.92 0.05
CA PRO A 26 -7.06 18.05 0.99
C PRO A 26 -8.33 17.31 0.57
N ALA A 27 -8.68 17.35 -0.71
CA ALA A 27 -9.86 16.63 -1.23
C ALA A 27 -9.75 15.11 -1.06
N MET A 28 -8.55 14.55 -1.16
CA MET A 28 -8.35 13.12 -0.92
C MET A 28 -8.34 12.78 0.57
N GLU A 29 -7.79 13.66 1.40
CA GLU A 29 -7.82 13.51 2.86
C GLU A 29 -9.27 13.48 3.36
N GLU A 30 -10.12 14.36 2.85
CA GLU A 30 -11.55 14.41 3.15
C GLU A 30 -12.27 13.13 2.68
N ALA A 31 -12.04 12.70 1.45
CA ALA A 31 -12.63 11.47 0.92
C ALA A 31 -12.23 10.22 1.74
N PHE A 32 -10.98 10.11 2.17
CA PHE A 32 -10.54 9.01 3.02
C PHE A 32 -11.14 9.10 4.43
N ALA A 33 -11.26 10.30 5.01
CA ALA A 33 -11.89 10.49 6.31
C ALA A 33 -13.36 10.06 6.28
N ASP A 34 -14.10 10.44 5.24
CA ASP A 34 -15.49 10.06 5.04
C ASP A 34 -15.64 8.55 4.86
N ALA A 35 -14.81 7.92 4.04
CA ALA A 35 -14.82 6.47 3.84
C ALA A 35 -14.54 5.72 5.15
N LEU A 36 -13.55 6.16 5.92
CA LEU A 36 -13.24 5.58 7.22
C LEU A 36 -14.41 5.74 8.20
N GLN A 37 -15.02 6.92 8.24
CA GLN A 37 -16.18 7.17 9.09
C GLN A 37 -17.37 6.27 8.73
N GLN A 38 -17.62 6.05 7.45
CA GLN A 38 -18.68 5.14 6.98
C GLN A 38 -18.40 3.70 7.43
N THR A 39 -17.16 3.22 7.27
CA THR A 39 -16.75 1.89 7.72
C THR A 39 -16.92 1.71 9.23
N LEU A 40 -16.54 2.71 10.03
CA LEU A 40 -16.66 2.65 11.49
C LEU A 40 -18.11 2.78 11.99
N ASN A 41 -19.00 3.38 11.22
CA ASN A 41 -20.41 3.48 11.55
C ASN A 41 -21.16 2.15 11.36
N ASP A 42 -20.63 1.22 10.59
CA ASP A 42 -21.13 -0.14 10.46
C ASP A 42 -20.38 -1.06 11.45
N PRO A 43 -21.04 -1.58 12.50
CA PRO A 43 -20.37 -2.42 13.50
C PRO A 43 -19.72 -3.69 12.93
N GLN A 44 -20.27 -4.23 11.85
CA GLN A 44 -19.78 -5.44 11.22
C GLN A 44 -18.49 -5.16 10.43
N GLN A 45 -18.46 -4.07 9.67
CA GLN A 45 -17.27 -3.61 8.96
C GLN A 45 -16.18 -3.16 9.93
N ALA A 46 -16.54 -2.45 10.98
CA ALA A 46 -15.61 -2.04 12.02
C ALA A 46 -14.95 -3.25 12.72
N GLN A 47 -15.73 -4.28 13.05
CA GLN A 47 -15.19 -5.51 13.63
C GLN A 47 -14.25 -6.22 12.65
N GLN A 48 -14.58 -6.27 11.39
CA GLN A 48 -13.75 -6.90 10.37
C GLN A 48 -12.44 -6.15 10.17
N LEU A 49 -12.49 -4.82 10.13
CA LEU A 49 -11.30 -3.96 10.01
C LEU A 49 -10.35 -4.10 11.21
N LEU A 50 -10.90 -4.15 12.43
CA LEU A 50 -10.11 -4.04 13.66
C LEU A 50 -9.74 -5.40 14.29
N GLY A 51 -10.49 -6.46 14.01
CA GLY A 51 -10.41 -7.70 14.79
C GLY A 51 -10.18 -8.98 13.98
N VAL A 52 -10.13 -8.92 12.65
CA VAL A 52 -10.00 -10.12 11.81
C VAL A 52 -8.68 -10.09 11.05
N TYR A 53 -7.92 -11.18 11.15
CA TYR A 53 -6.72 -11.37 10.33
C TYR A 53 -7.09 -11.55 8.87
N GLN A 54 -6.41 -10.82 8.01
CA GLN A 54 -6.56 -10.96 6.57
C GLN A 54 -5.63 -12.05 6.01
N PRO A 55 -5.96 -12.65 4.85
CA PRO A 55 -5.07 -13.56 4.15
C PRO A 55 -3.72 -12.90 3.83
N PRO A 56 -2.62 -13.67 3.75
CA PRO A 56 -1.30 -13.12 3.43
C PRO A 56 -1.23 -12.35 2.10
N GLN A 57 -2.06 -12.71 1.14
CA GLN A 57 -2.16 -12.04 -0.15
C GLN A 57 -2.85 -10.67 -0.05
N GLY A 58 -3.72 -10.49 0.94
CA GLY A 58 -4.52 -9.29 1.17
C GLY A 58 -6.00 -9.60 1.32
N ASP A 59 -6.77 -8.59 1.69
CA ASP A 59 -8.22 -8.67 1.77
C ASP A 59 -8.85 -8.92 0.40
N VAL A 60 -9.76 -9.89 0.31
CA VAL A 60 -10.36 -10.35 -0.96
C VAL A 60 -11.13 -9.24 -1.65
N ASP A 61 -11.89 -8.44 -0.91
CA ASP A 61 -12.71 -7.36 -1.47
C ASP A 61 -11.81 -6.23 -2.00
N VAL A 62 -10.70 -5.95 -1.32
CA VAL A 62 -9.71 -4.97 -1.78
C VAL A 62 -9.00 -5.46 -3.04
N LEU A 63 -8.63 -6.75 -3.11
CA LEU A 63 -7.99 -7.32 -4.30
C LEU A 63 -8.93 -7.29 -5.52
N ASP A 64 -10.21 -7.61 -5.33
CA ASP A 64 -11.21 -7.53 -6.39
C ASP A 64 -11.46 -6.08 -6.83
N ALA A 65 -11.55 -5.14 -5.90
CA ALA A 65 -11.70 -3.72 -6.20
C ALA A 65 -10.52 -3.18 -7.01
N LEU A 66 -9.28 -3.54 -6.64
CA LEU A 66 -8.07 -3.17 -7.37
C LEU A 66 -8.05 -3.78 -8.78
N ALA A 67 -8.36 -5.08 -8.92
CA ALA A 67 -8.44 -5.73 -10.22
C ALA A 67 -9.45 -5.02 -11.12
N ASN A 68 -10.65 -4.75 -10.62
CA ASN A 68 -11.69 -4.07 -11.36
C ASN A 68 -11.29 -2.64 -11.77
N MET A 69 -10.65 -1.90 -10.87
CA MET A 69 -10.15 -0.56 -11.16
C MET A 69 -9.11 -0.58 -12.28
N LEU A 70 -8.11 -1.45 -12.19
CA LEU A 70 -7.04 -1.56 -13.17
C LEU A 70 -7.57 -2.06 -14.54
N ASN A 71 -8.50 -2.99 -14.54
CA ASN A 71 -9.17 -3.46 -15.76
C ASN A 71 -9.94 -2.32 -16.46
N LYS A 72 -10.65 -1.50 -15.67
CA LYS A 72 -11.41 -0.37 -16.19
C LYS A 72 -10.52 0.74 -16.74
N GLU A 73 -9.45 1.10 -16.02
CA GLU A 73 -8.57 2.21 -16.39
C GLU A 73 -7.59 1.86 -17.51
N TYR A 74 -7.07 0.64 -17.51
CA TYR A 74 -5.99 0.24 -18.42
C TYR A 74 -6.38 -0.88 -19.40
N GLY A 75 -7.57 -1.48 -19.26
CA GLY A 75 -8.00 -2.61 -20.10
C GLY A 75 -7.22 -3.90 -19.83
N TRP A 76 -6.64 -4.05 -18.65
CA TRP A 76 -5.88 -5.25 -18.29
C TRP A 76 -6.82 -6.39 -17.89
N PRO A 77 -6.56 -7.65 -18.29
CA PRO A 77 -7.40 -8.77 -17.94
C PRO A 77 -7.00 -9.36 -16.58
N LEU A 78 -7.06 -8.56 -15.51
CA LEU A 78 -6.64 -8.96 -14.18
C LEU A 78 -7.78 -9.56 -13.35
N THR A 79 -7.41 -10.50 -12.50
CA THR A 79 -8.22 -11.03 -11.40
C THR A 79 -7.48 -10.82 -10.09
N ARG A 80 -8.14 -11.06 -8.95
CA ARG A 80 -7.48 -11.03 -7.63
C ARG A 80 -6.23 -11.91 -7.54
N GLU A 81 -6.13 -12.97 -8.33
CA GLU A 81 -4.98 -13.89 -8.35
C GLU A 81 -3.70 -13.26 -8.90
N HIS A 82 -3.82 -12.14 -9.62
CA HIS A 82 -2.69 -11.40 -10.17
C HIS A 82 -2.20 -10.29 -9.24
N ILE A 83 -2.84 -10.11 -8.08
CA ILE A 83 -2.57 -8.99 -7.17
C ILE A 83 -2.23 -9.55 -5.79
N ALA A 84 -1.19 -9.00 -5.18
CA ALA A 84 -0.85 -9.24 -3.78
C ALA A 84 -0.49 -7.91 -3.11
N LEU A 85 -0.90 -7.75 -1.86
CA LEU A 85 -0.59 -6.58 -1.06
C LEU A 85 0.63 -6.85 -0.19
N SER A 86 1.46 -5.85 0.01
CA SER A 86 2.58 -5.91 0.93
C SER A 86 2.67 -4.64 1.77
N ASN A 87 3.40 -4.70 2.87
CA ASN A 87 3.61 -3.59 3.78
C ASN A 87 4.72 -2.63 3.30
N GLY A 88 4.72 -2.32 2.02
CA GLY A 88 5.62 -1.37 1.39
C GLY A 88 6.53 -1.97 0.33
N SER A 89 7.09 -1.08 -0.51
CA SER A 89 7.91 -1.47 -1.66
C SER A 89 9.18 -2.25 -1.29
N GLN A 90 9.80 -1.98 -0.15
CA GLN A 90 10.98 -2.71 0.30
C GLN A 90 10.65 -4.19 0.59
N SER A 91 9.53 -4.45 1.27
CA SER A 91 9.08 -5.82 1.52
C SER A 91 8.68 -6.52 0.23
N ALA A 92 7.98 -5.84 -0.67
CA ALA A 92 7.62 -6.38 -1.97
C ALA A 92 8.88 -6.75 -2.78
N PHE A 93 9.88 -5.85 -2.83
CA PHE A 93 11.14 -6.11 -3.51
C PHE A 93 11.88 -7.31 -2.92
N PHE A 94 11.93 -7.43 -1.59
CA PHE A 94 12.56 -8.57 -0.92
C PHE A 94 11.89 -9.90 -1.27
N ILE A 95 10.54 -9.95 -1.23
CA ILE A 95 9.77 -11.14 -1.59
C ILE A 95 10.02 -11.53 -3.05
N LEU A 96 9.99 -10.54 -3.97
CA LEU A 96 10.25 -10.77 -5.39
C LEU A 96 11.68 -11.26 -5.63
N SER A 97 12.67 -10.69 -4.95
CA SER A 97 14.07 -11.10 -5.08
C SER A 97 14.26 -12.56 -4.64
N LEU A 98 13.69 -12.94 -3.50
CA LEU A 98 13.75 -14.35 -3.04
C LEU A 98 13.07 -15.31 -4.02
N HIS A 99 11.93 -14.89 -4.59
CA HIS A 99 11.22 -15.72 -5.56
C HIS A 99 12.01 -15.86 -6.86
N CYS A 100 12.60 -14.78 -7.35
CA CYS A 100 13.48 -14.81 -8.53
C CYS A 100 14.69 -15.73 -8.30
N ASP A 101 15.35 -15.65 -7.15
CA ASP A 101 16.49 -16.51 -6.82
C ASP A 101 16.09 -17.99 -6.80
N MET A 102 14.92 -18.35 -6.28
CA MET A 102 14.44 -19.72 -6.28
C MET A 102 14.10 -20.22 -7.70
N VAL A 103 13.52 -19.38 -8.54
CA VAL A 103 13.15 -19.75 -9.92
C VAL A 103 14.39 -19.83 -10.82
N PHE A 104 15.36 -18.94 -10.65
CA PHE A 104 16.60 -18.93 -11.46
C PHE A 104 17.67 -19.88 -10.94
N SER A 105 17.61 -20.32 -9.68
CA SER A 105 18.53 -21.32 -9.13
C SER A 105 18.31 -22.72 -9.71
N GLU A 106 17.12 -23.01 -10.24
CA GLU A 106 16.85 -24.27 -10.96
C GLU A 106 17.14 -24.19 -12.47
N ALA A 107 17.34 -22.99 -13.00
CA ALA A 107 17.80 -22.78 -14.36
C ALA A 107 19.32 -22.61 -14.31
N ASP A 108 20.10 -23.61 -14.77
CA ASP A 108 21.54 -23.53 -14.95
C ASP A 108 21.95 -22.27 -15.72
N ILE A 109 22.14 -21.18 -15.00
CA ILE A 109 22.81 -20.00 -15.55
C ILE A 109 24.31 -20.21 -15.32
N PHE A 110 24.92 -20.91 -16.24
CA PHE A 110 26.35 -20.82 -16.45
C PHE A 110 26.64 -19.48 -17.14
N ILE A 111 27.28 -18.59 -16.42
CA ILE A 111 28.08 -17.49 -16.98
C ILE A 111 29.53 -17.80 -16.73
#